data_b703b3190818274b2f4862a8ee925885
#
_entry.id   b703b3190818274b2f4862a8ee925885
#
_cell.length_a   1.000
_cell.length_b   1.000
_cell.length_c   1.000
_cell.angle_alpha   90.00
_cell.angle_beta   90.00
_cell.angle_gamma   90.00
#
_symmetry.space_group_name_H-M   'P 1'
#
loop_
_entity.id
_entity.type
_entity.pdbx_description
1 polymer ?
#
loop_
_entity_poly.entity_id
_entity_poly.type
_entity_poly.pdbx_seq_one_letter_code
_entity_poly.pdbx_strand_id
1 'polypeptide(L)'
;VLRGCTTRIWKTILAQVDRAENIKAVQEAAEHGSMLLEEIEVESGKDTLKVGLVGEIYTVLEPAVNLEIERLLGEMGVEVIRSIYLSDWVMTNLILHTLRLRDDREHYRLAAPYLGHFVGGHGIETISTTIMYARAGVDGVIQVAPLTCMPEIVAKSILPRVSLEENIPVLTLMLDEHSAEAGILTRLEAFCELLWARRRARGSSCKKNMRTSPLTREELTFGGISGY
;
A
#
# COMPACT_ATOMS: atom_id res chain seq x y z
N VAL A 1 -8.92 5.98 -16.66
CA VAL A 1 -7.93 7.06 -16.84
C VAL A 1 -7.07 6.77 -18.06
N LEU A 2 -6.82 7.74 -18.93
CA LEU A 2 -5.90 7.59 -20.06
C LEU A 2 -4.48 7.33 -19.54
N ARG A 3 -3.78 6.33 -20.09
CA ARG A 3 -2.41 6.00 -19.74
C ARG A 3 -1.50 7.24 -19.80
N GLY A 4 -0.73 7.48 -18.75
CA GLY A 4 0.23 8.56 -18.66
C GLY A 4 -0.35 9.95 -18.29
N CYS A 5 -1.67 10.11 -18.16
CA CYS A 5 -2.27 11.38 -17.76
C CYS A 5 -1.87 11.75 -16.32
N THR A 6 -2.04 10.84 -15.39
CA THR A 6 -1.63 11.00 -13.97
C THR A 6 -0.13 11.30 -13.85
N THR A 7 0.71 10.57 -14.60
CA THR A 7 2.17 10.78 -14.59
C THR A 7 2.56 12.16 -15.07
N ARG A 8 1.86 12.69 -16.07
CA ARG A 8 2.13 14.05 -16.59
C ARG A 8 1.75 15.11 -15.56
N ILE A 9 0.59 14.98 -14.95
CA ILE A 9 0.12 15.90 -13.91
C ILE A 9 1.08 15.83 -12.71
N TRP A 10 1.46 14.63 -12.27
CA TRP A 10 2.42 14.43 -11.19
C TRP A 10 3.75 15.16 -11.45
N LYS A 11 4.32 15.02 -12.65
CA LYS A 11 5.54 15.75 -13.03
C LYS A 11 5.36 17.27 -12.98
N THR A 12 4.18 17.76 -13.35
CA THR A 12 3.86 19.19 -13.27
C THR A 12 3.82 19.66 -11.82
N ILE A 13 3.18 18.89 -10.93
CA ILE A 13 3.11 19.20 -9.50
C ILE A 13 4.52 19.23 -8.89
N LEU A 14 5.33 18.20 -9.14
CA LEU A 14 6.72 18.16 -8.65
C LEU A 14 7.53 19.37 -9.12
N ALA A 15 7.42 19.75 -10.40
CA ALA A 15 8.12 20.92 -10.90
C ALA A 15 7.64 22.25 -10.28
N GLN A 16 6.40 22.33 -9.80
CA GLN A 16 5.91 23.49 -9.06
C GLN A 16 6.45 23.49 -7.62
N VAL A 17 6.47 22.34 -6.97
CA VAL A 17 7.05 22.18 -5.62
C VAL A 17 8.55 22.49 -5.62
N ASP A 18 9.30 22.02 -6.63
CA ASP A 18 10.74 22.30 -6.77
C ASP A 18 11.05 23.80 -6.94
N ARG A 19 10.11 24.58 -7.48
CA ARG A 19 10.24 26.03 -7.65
C ARG A 19 9.74 26.84 -6.47
N ALA A 20 9.13 26.19 -5.49
CA ALA A 20 8.55 26.87 -4.35
C ALA A 20 9.66 27.39 -3.40
N GLU A 21 9.71 28.69 -3.15
CA GLU A 21 10.72 29.33 -2.32
C GLU A 21 10.34 29.40 -0.83
N ASN A 22 9.10 29.04 -0.49
CA ASN A 22 8.59 29.08 0.88
C ASN A 22 7.43 28.09 1.09
N ILE A 23 7.07 27.87 2.35
CA ILE A 23 6.03 26.91 2.75
C ILE A 23 4.67 27.23 2.10
N LYS A 24 4.33 28.53 1.99
CA LYS A 24 3.06 28.95 1.38
C LYS A 24 3.00 28.56 -0.11
N ALA A 25 4.09 28.76 -0.86
CA ALA A 25 4.18 28.36 -2.25
C ALA A 25 4.10 26.83 -2.42
N VAL A 26 4.64 26.04 -1.46
CA VAL A 26 4.48 24.58 -1.45
C VAL A 26 3.01 24.19 -1.23
N GLN A 27 2.31 24.87 -0.31
CA GLN A 27 0.88 24.62 -0.07
C GLN A 27 0.04 24.96 -1.32
N GLU A 28 0.28 26.12 -1.94
CA GLU A 28 -0.41 26.50 -3.18
C GLU A 28 -0.16 25.51 -4.32
N ALA A 29 1.07 24.98 -4.44
CA ALA A 29 1.40 23.95 -5.42
C ALA A 29 0.67 22.63 -5.13
N ALA A 30 0.54 22.25 -3.86
CA ALA A 30 -0.18 21.05 -3.44
C ALA A 30 -1.69 21.17 -3.70
N GLU A 31 -2.31 22.32 -3.36
CA GLU A 31 -3.72 22.59 -3.62
C GLU A 31 -4.03 22.58 -5.13
N HIS A 32 -3.22 23.27 -5.92
CA HIS A 32 -3.35 23.25 -7.38
C HIS A 32 -3.18 21.85 -7.96
N GLY A 33 -2.22 21.08 -7.42
CA GLY A 33 -2.00 19.69 -7.80
C GLY A 33 -3.20 18.80 -7.52
N SER A 34 -3.84 18.95 -6.36
CA SER A 34 -5.06 18.22 -5.99
C SER A 34 -6.20 18.53 -6.97
N MET A 35 -6.40 19.80 -7.31
CA MET A 35 -7.42 20.20 -8.30
C MET A 35 -7.17 19.54 -9.66
N LEU A 36 -5.92 19.56 -10.15
CA LEU A 36 -5.56 18.91 -11.42
C LEU A 36 -5.78 17.40 -11.42
N LEU A 37 -5.59 16.74 -10.27
CA LEU A 37 -5.85 15.30 -10.13
C LEU A 37 -7.35 14.99 -10.09
N GLU A 38 -8.16 15.85 -9.48
CA GLU A 38 -9.63 15.71 -9.44
C GLU A 38 -10.28 15.91 -10.82
N GLU A 39 -9.68 16.74 -11.69
CA GLU A 39 -10.15 16.96 -13.08
C GLU A 39 -9.90 15.76 -14.01
N ILE A 40 -9.12 14.75 -13.56
CA ILE A 40 -8.86 13.58 -14.40
C ILE A 40 -10.16 12.78 -14.58
N GLU A 41 -10.61 12.65 -15.83
CA GLU A 41 -11.72 11.79 -16.17
C GLU A 41 -11.44 10.33 -15.74
N VAL A 42 -12.22 9.84 -14.80
CA VAL A 42 -12.19 8.45 -14.33
C VAL A 42 -13.31 7.69 -15.01
N GLU A 43 -13.00 6.56 -15.65
CA GLU A 43 -14.03 5.66 -16.16
C GLU A 43 -14.85 5.10 -14.98
N SER A 44 -16.00 5.71 -14.74
CA SER A 44 -16.90 5.28 -13.68
C SER A 44 -17.47 3.88 -13.97
N GLY A 45 -17.51 3.01 -12.94
CA GLY A 45 -18.16 1.69 -13.04
C GLY A 45 -17.25 0.54 -13.47
N LYS A 46 -15.97 0.75 -13.73
CA LYS A 46 -15.01 -0.37 -13.88
C LYS A 46 -14.68 -0.95 -12.50
N ASP A 47 -14.88 -2.24 -12.41
CA ASP A 47 -14.41 -3.02 -11.25
C ASP A 47 -12.88 -3.01 -11.22
N THR A 48 -12.30 -2.53 -10.13
CA THR A 48 -10.86 -2.33 -9.97
C THR A 48 -10.34 -3.23 -8.87
N LEU A 49 -9.25 -3.95 -9.10
CA LEU A 49 -8.57 -4.69 -8.04
C LEU A 49 -7.96 -3.70 -7.04
N LYS A 50 -8.01 -4.06 -5.77
CA LYS A 50 -7.33 -3.34 -4.68
C LYS A 50 -6.17 -4.18 -4.16
N VAL A 51 -4.98 -3.63 -4.19
CA VAL A 51 -3.75 -4.32 -3.74
C VAL A 51 -3.07 -3.49 -2.66
N GLY A 52 -2.86 -4.12 -1.51
CA GLY A 52 -2.08 -3.54 -0.42
C GLY A 52 -0.58 -3.63 -0.71
N LEU A 53 0.17 -2.56 -0.46
CA LEU A 53 1.62 -2.54 -0.54
C LEU A 53 2.20 -2.39 0.87
N VAL A 54 2.94 -3.40 1.32
CA VAL A 54 3.57 -3.48 2.65
C VAL A 54 5.06 -3.77 2.53
N GLY A 55 5.82 -3.58 3.60
CA GLY A 55 7.23 -3.95 3.62
C GLY A 55 8.14 -2.93 4.29
N GLU A 56 9.41 -2.91 3.86
CA GLU A 56 10.42 -2.00 4.39
C GLU A 56 10.16 -0.56 3.89
N ILE A 57 10.23 0.40 4.80
CA ILE A 57 9.79 1.78 4.57
C ILE A 57 10.44 2.43 3.35
N TYR A 58 11.77 2.36 3.22
CA TYR A 58 12.48 2.99 2.11
C TYR A 58 12.12 2.34 0.78
N THR A 59 12.04 1.01 0.77
CA THR A 59 11.65 0.24 -0.42
C THR A 59 10.21 0.52 -0.84
N VAL A 60 9.29 0.68 0.11
CA VAL A 60 7.89 1.04 -0.18
C VAL A 60 7.78 2.46 -0.72
N LEU A 61 8.54 3.42 -0.14
CA LEU A 61 8.38 4.84 -0.43
C LEU A 61 9.15 5.32 -1.67
N GLU A 62 10.27 4.67 -2.03
CA GLU A 62 11.16 5.15 -3.09
C GLU A 62 10.89 4.42 -4.42
N PRO A 63 10.25 5.08 -5.41
CA PRO A 63 9.90 4.47 -6.69
C PRO A 63 11.12 3.95 -7.48
N ALA A 64 12.26 4.63 -7.38
CA ALA A 64 13.48 4.20 -8.07
C ALA A 64 14.01 2.87 -7.51
N VAL A 65 13.80 2.60 -6.23
CA VAL A 65 14.24 1.38 -5.56
C VAL A 65 13.27 0.23 -5.79
N ASN A 66 11.96 0.51 -5.77
CA ASN A 66 10.94 -0.51 -5.98
C ASN A 66 10.57 -0.72 -7.46
N LEU A 67 11.31 -0.12 -8.40
CA LEU A 67 11.08 -0.24 -9.84
C LEU A 67 9.66 0.22 -10.24
N GLU A 68 9.20 1.30 -9.62
CA GLU A 68 7.91 1.95 -9.90
C GLU A 68 6.68 1.01 -9.82
N ILE A 69 6.68 0.07 -8.86
CA ILE A 69 5.61 -0.92 -8.67
C ILE A 69 4.21 -0.29 -8.68
N GLU A 70 4.01 0.86 -8.00
CA GLU A 70 2.71 1.52 -7.97
C GLU A 70 2.28 2.02 -9.35
N ARG A 71 3.22 2.57 -10.14
CA ARG A 71 2.93 2.99 -11.51
C ARG A 71 2.59 1.79 -12.40
N LEU A 72 3.37 0.72 -12.33
CA LEU A 72 3.13 -0.50 -13.09
C LEU A 72 1.76 -1.11 -12.78
N LEU A 73 1.40 -1.23 -11.51
CA LEU A 73 0.07 -1.70 -11.08
C LEU A 73 -1.05 -0.76 -11.53
N GLY A 74 -0.85 0.56 -11.43
CA GLY A 74 -1.81 1.56 -11.93
C GLY A 74 -2.04 1.45 -13.44
N GLU A 75 -1.00 1.17 -14.23
CA GLU A 75 -1.12 0.93 -15.68
C GLU A 75 -1.89 -0.38 -16.00
N MET A 76 -1.87 -1.35 -15.10
CA MET A 76 -2.69 -2.56 -15.17
C MET A 76 -4.13 -2.35 -14.67
N GLY A 77 -4.48 -1.14 -14.25
CA GLY A 77 -5.82 -0.81 -13.72
C GLY A 77 -6.07 -1.31 -12.30
N VAL A 78 -5.01 -1.39 -11.49
CA VAL A 78 -5.06 -1.80 -10.08
C VAL A 78 -4.95 -0.58 -9.19
N GLU A 79 -5.80 -0.49 -8.18
CA GLU A 79 -5.71 0.49 -7.09
C GLU A 79 -4.71 -0.01 -6.05
N VAL A 80 -3.68 0.78 -5.76
CA VAL A 80 -2.66 0.45 -4.75
C VAL A 80 -2.93 1.21 -3.46
N ILE A 81 -2.96 0.48 -2.35
CA ILE A 81 -3.12 1.02 -1.00
C ILE A 81 -1.80 0.82 -0.27
N ARG A 82 -1.05 1.89 -0.08
CA ARG A 82 0.21 1.86 0.65
C ARG A 82 -0.02 1.82 2.16
N SER A 83 0.77 0.99 2.86
CA SER A 83 0.73 0.90 4.32
C SER A 83 1.50 2.03 5.02
N ILE A 84 2.45 2.67 4.33
CA ILE A 84 3.37 3.64 4.92
C ILE A 84 3.37 4.91 4.07
N TYR A 85 3.15 6.05 4.72
CA TYR A 85 3.36 7.39 4.18
C TYR A 85 4.40 8.10 5.04
N LEU A 86 5.27 8.89 4.40
CA LEU A 86 6.34 9.60 5.11
C LEU A 86 5.78 10.59 6.13
N SER A 87 4.71 11.30 5.79
CA SER A 87 4.00 12.22 6.70
C SER A 87 3.53 11.52 7.97
N ASP A 88 2.91 10.36 7.81
CA ASP A 88 2.35 9.58 8.92
C ASP A 88 3.48 8.99 9.76
N TRP A 89 4.54 8.52 9.11
CA TRP A 89 5.72 8.02 9.80
C TRP A 89 6.41 9.10 10.63
N VAL A 90 6.61 10.31 10.07
CA VAL A 90 7.20 11.45 10.78
C VAL A 90 6.30 11.88 11.92
N MET A 91 5.01 12.03 11.71
CA MET A 91 4.05 12.39 12.75
C MET A 91 4.08 11.37 13.89
N THR A 92 4.00 10.09 13.56
CA THR A 92 3.95 9.00 14.55
C THR A 92 5.27 8.88 15.32
N ASN A 93 6.41 8.84 14.63
CA ASN A 93 7.69 8.57 15.29
C ASN A 93 8.33 9.81 15.91
N LEU A 94 8.15 11.00 15.33
CA LEU A 94 8.77 12.22 15.85
C LEU A 94 7.88 12.92 16.90
N ILE A 95 6.58 13.00 16.67
CA ILE A 95 5.66 13.75 17.52
C ILE A 95 4.98 12.85 18.53
N LEU A 96 4.23 11.84 18.10
CA LEU A 96 3.43 11.01 19.00
C LEU A 96 4.30 10.14 19.91
N HIS A 97 5.41 9.59 19.41
CA HIS A 97 6.34 8.82 20.22
C HIS A 97 7.01 9.70 21.30
N THR A 98 7.41 10.94 20.97
CA THR A 98 8.00 11.90 21.91
C THR A 98 7.01 12.29 23.00
N LEU A 99 5.73 12.43 22.66
CA LEU A 99 4.65 12.73 23.59
C LEU A 99 4.08 11.49 24.32
N ARG A 100 4.60 10.28 24.04
CA ARG A 100 4.11 8.99 24.56
C ARG A 100 2.62 8.73 24.26
N LEU A 101 2.12 9.24 23.12
CA LEU A 101 0.74 9.10 22.67
C LEU A 101 0.58 8.01 21.61
N ARG A 102 1.67 7.38 21.17
CA ARG A 102 1.63 6.29 20.19
C ARG A 102 0.98 5.05 20.80
N ASP A 103 -0.02 4.52 20.11
CA ASP A 103 -0.64 3.24 20.47
C ASP A 103 -0.40 2.19 19.39
N ASP A 104 0.68 1.42 19.53
CA ASP A 104 1.02 0.31 18.64
C ASP A 104 0.33 -1.00 19.04
N ARG A 105 -0.52 -0.98 20.06
CA ARG A 105 -1.13 -2.19 20.66
C ARG A 105 -1.92 -2.99 19.65
N GLU A 106 -2.55 -2.34 18.69
CA GLU A 106 -3.35 -3.03 17.68
C GLU A 106 -2.47 -3.88 16.75
N HIS A 107 -1.34 -3.33 16.26
CA HIS A 107 -0.38 -4.08 15.46
C HIS A 107 0.16 -5.29 16.20
N TYR A 108 0.58 -5.09 17.45
CA TYR A 108 1.06 -6.18 18.29
C TYR A 108 -0.04 -7.22 18.55
N ARG A 109 -1.27 -6.82 18.83
CA ARG A 109 -2.39 -7.72 19.06
C ARG A 109 -2.73 -8.57 17.84
N LEU A 110 -2.73 -7.97 16.65
CA LEU A 110 -3.02 -8.68 15.40
C LEU A 110 -1.90 -9.63 15.01
N ALA A 111 -0.64 -9.22 15.17
CA ALA A 111 0.51 -10.05 14.83
C ALA A 111 0.81 -11.15 15.88
N ALA A 112 0.39 -10.99 17.14
CA ALA A 112 0.74 -11.89 18.24
C ALA A 112 0.50 -13.39 18.00
N PRO A 113 -0.56 -13.84 17.28
CA PRO A 113 -0.75 -15.25 16.96
C PRO A 113 0.34 -15.83 16.03
N TYR A 114 1.07 -14.96 15.33
CA TYR A 114 2.07 -15.31 14.33
C TYR A 114 3.49 -14.95 14.77
N LEU A 115 3.64 -13.81 15.42
CA LEU A 115 4.92 -13.27 15.88
C LEU A 115 4.74 -12.58 17.24
N GLY A 116 5.11 -13.28 18.31
CA GLY A 116 4.87 -12.85 19.69
C GLY A 116 5.91 -11.88 20.27
N HIS A 117 6.92 -11.45 19.50
CA HIS A 117 7.97 -10.57 19.97
C HIS A 117 8.45 -9.63 18.87
N PHE A 118 9.02 -8.49 19.28
CA PHE A 118 9.57 -7.52 18.37
C PHE A 118 10.86 -8.01 17.71
N VAL A 119 10.93 -7.93 16.39
CA VAL A 119 12.09 -8.37 15.57
C VAL A 119 12.87 -7.22 14.96
N GLY A 120 12.52 -5.98 15.32
CA GLY A 120 13.06 -4.76 14.71
C GLY A 120 12.27 -4.32 13.50
N GLY A 121 12.56 -3.13 13.00
CA GLY A 121 11.97 -2.58 11.78
C GLY A 121 10.45 -2.69 11.71
N HIS A 122 9.93 -2.95 10.52
CA HIS A 122 8.48 -2.96 10.23
C HIS A 122 7.89 -4.39 10.09
N GLY A 123 8.60 -5.45 10.53
CA GLY A 123 8.13 -6.83 10.34
C GLY A 123 6.78 -7.13 11.03
N ILE A 124 6.52 -6.56 12.20
CA ILE A 124 5.23 -6.69 12.90
C ILE A 124 4.14 -5.92 12.13
N GLU A 125 4.44 -4.71 11.70
CA GLU A 125 3.53 -3.88 10.91
C GLU A 125 3.19 -4.55 9.57
N THR A 126 4.15 -5.14 8.88
CA THR A 126 3.93 -5.89 7.65
C THR A 126 2.93 -7.03 7.84
N ILE A 127 3.09 -7.83 8.91
CA ILE A 127 2.19 -8.93 9.24
C ILE A 127 0.79 -8.39 9.60
N SER A 128 0.72 -7.45 10.54
CA SER A 128 -0.55 -6.92 11.04
C SER A 128 -1.33 -6.17 9.97
N THR A 129 -0.66 -5.35 9.16
CA THR A 129 -1.30 -4.63 8.04
C THR A 129 -1.81 -5.60 6.98
N THR A 130 -1.10 -6.70 6.70
CA THR A 130 -1.61 -7.75 5.82
C THR A 130 -2.92 -8.33 6.35
N ILE A 131 -3.03 -8.58 7.66
CA ILE A 131 -4.27 -9.04 8.30
C ILE A 131 -5.37 -7.98 8.21
N MET A 132 -5.04 -6.71 8.45
CA MET A 132 -6.00 -5.59 8.34
C MET A 132 -6.55 -5.49 6.91
N TYR A 133 -5.68 -5.56 5.89
CA TYR A 133 -6.09 -5.53 4.49
C TYR A 133 -6.98 -6.72 4.11
N ALA A 134 -6.68 -7.92 4.62
CA ALA A 134 -7.53 -9.08 4.40
C ALA A 134 -8.95 -8.85 4.95
N ARG A 135 -9.06 -8.32 6.15
CA ARG A 135 -10.34 -8.04 6.83
C ARG A 135 -11.07 -6.87 6.20
N ALA A 136 -10.35 -5.91 5.62
CA ALA A 136 -10.91 -4.80 4.85
C ALA A 136 -11.36 -5.20 3.44
N GLY A 137 -11.16 -6.44 3.02
CA GLY A 137 -11.59 -6.94 1.72
C GLY A 137 -10.70 -6.52 0.56
N VAL A 138 -9.43 -6.21 0.82
CA VAL A 138 -8.41 -5.99 -0.21
C VAL A 138 -8.17 -7.30 -0.96
N ASP A 139 -7.98 -7.24 -2.28
CA ASP A 139 -7.92 -8.45 -3.13
C ASP A 139 -6.63 -9.24 -2.96
N GLY A 140 -5.52 -8.55 -2.64
CA GLY A 140 -4.22 -9.15 -2.40
C GLY A 140 -3.22 -8.18 -1.81
N VAL A 141 -2.07 -8.68 -1.35
CA VAL A 141 -1.00 -7.89 -0.74
C VAL A 141 0.32 -8.17 -1.43
N ILE A 142 1.11 -7.13 -1.65
CA ILE A 142 2.49 -7.22 -2.14
C ILE A 142 3.40 -6.75 -1.02
N GLN A 143 4.30 -7.64 -0.58
CA GLN A 143 5.40 -7.30 0.30
C GLN A 143 6.62 -6.93 -0.53
N VAL A 144 7.21 -5.75 -0.28
CA VAL A 144 8.46 -5.30 -0.90
C VAL A 144 9.52 -5.02 0.16
N ALA A 145 10.71 -5.55 -0.03
CA ALA A 145 11.80 -5.32 0.89
C ALA A 145 13.17 -5.57 0.23
N PRO A 146 14.26 -4.97 0.70
CA PRO A 146 15.59 -5.35 0.27
C PRO A 146 15.94 -6.74 0.78
N LEU A 147 16.76 -7.47 0.01
CA LEU A 147 17.14 -8.85 0.31
C LEU A 147 17.75 -9.05 1.70
N THR A 148 18.36 -8.00 2.25
CA THR A 148 19.09 -8.03 3.54
C THR A 148 18.29 -7.51 4.73
N CYS A 149 17.02 -7.14 4.58
CA CYS A 149 16.19 -6.65 5.67
C CYS A 149 15.70 -7.79 6.56
N MET A 150 16.37 -8.02 7.69
CA MET A 150 16.06 -9.13 8.61
C MET A 150 14.60 -9.13 9.10
N PRO A 151 13.99 -8.02 9.56
CA PRO A 151 12.58 -8.00 9.98
C PRO A 151 11.63 -8.44 8.87
N GLU A 152 11.88 -8.02 7.63
CA GLU A 152 11.06 -8.38 6.48
C GLU A 152 11.28 -9.83 6.03
N ILE A 153 12.48 -10.40 6.24
CA ILE A 153 12.75 -11.83 6.01
C ILE A 153 11.93 -12.67 7.02
N VAL A 154 11.86 -12.24 8.27
CA VAL A 154 11.01 -12.89 9.27
C VAL A 154 9.54 -12.79 8.86
N ALA A 155 9.05 -11.60 8.52
CA ALA A 155 7.69 -11.40 8.04
C ALA A 155 7.38 -12.29 6.82
N LYS A 156 8.28 -12.33 5.83
CA LYS A 156 8.18 -13.19 4.64
C LYS A 156 7.98 -14.67 5.01
N SER A 157 8.64 -15.16 6.05
CA SER A 157 8.50 -16.56 6.47
C SER A 157 7.13 -16.86 7.11
N ILE A 158 6.47 -15.84 7.63
CA ILE A 158 5.18 -15.90 8.33
C ILE A 158 4.00 -15.65 7.40
N LEU A 159 4.16 -14.73 6.43
CA LEU A 159 3.11 -14.32 5.52
C LEU A 159 2.38 -15.45 4.78
N PRO A 160 3.02 -16.58 4.39
CA PRO A 160 2.30 -17.72 3.81
C PRO A 160 1.23 -18.29 4.74
N ARG A 161 1.49 -18.33 6.05
CA ARG A 161 0.51 -18.76 7.04
C ARG A 161 -0.62 -17.75 7.18
N VAL A 162 -0.30 -16.46 7.28
CA VAL A 162 -1.29 -15.37 7.29
C VAL A 162 -2.16 -15.42 6.04
N SER A 163 -1.55 -15.61 4.87
CA SER A 163 -2.23 -15.73 3.58
C SER A 163 -3.28 -16.84 3.57
N LEU A 164 -2.96 -17.98 4.15
CA LEU A 164 -3.89 -19.12 4.27
C LEU A 164 -5.01 -18.84 5.26
N GLU A 165 -4.68 -18.38 6.46
CA GLU A 165 -5.64 -18.20 7.55
C GLU A 165 -6.59 -17.04 7.31
N GLU A 166 -6.10 -15.91 6.76
CA GLU A 166 -6.92 -14.73 6.43
C GLU A 166 -7.44 -14.78 4.96
N ASN A 167 -7.15 -15.85 4.22
CA ASN A 167 -7.60 -16.06 2.83
C ASN A 167 -7.31 -14.88 1.89
N ILE A 168 -6.10 -14.30 1.98
CA ILE A 168 -5.60 -13.22 1.14
C ILE A 168 -4.34 -13.64 0.38
N PRO A 169 -4.27 -13.55 -0.94
CA PRO A 169 -3.04 -13.78 -1.68
C PRO A 169 -1.94 -12.78 -1.31
N VAL A 170 -0.73 -13.28 -1.12
CA VAL A 170 0.44 -12.44 -0.84
C VAL A 170 1.53 -12.74 -1.88
N LEU A 171 2.03 -11.70 -2.53
CA LEU A 171 3.23 -11.74 -3.37
C LEU A 171 4.38 -11.09 -2.61
N THR A 172 5.50 -11.79 -2.44
CA THR A 172 6.71 -11.20 -1.86
C THR A 172 7.74 -10.92 -2.93
N LEU A 173 8.20 -9.68 -2.99
CA LEU A 173 9.26 -9.18 -3.86
C LEU A 173 10.45 -8.74 -3.00
N MET A 174 11.49 -9.57 -2.97
CA MET A 174 12.77 -9.22 -2.36
C MET A 174 13.64 -8.61 -3.44
N LEU A 175 14.05 -7.37 -3.24
CA LEU A 175 14.77 -6.57 -4.23
C LEU A 175 16.25 -6.45 -3.87
N ASP A 176 17.07 -6.47 -4.89
CA ASP A 176 18.50 -6.26 -4.85
C ASP A 176 18.97 -5.50 -6.10
N GLU A 177 20.26 -5.27 -6.22
CA GLU A 177 20.89 -4.58 -7.36
C GLU A 177 20.78 -5.36 -8.68
N HIS A 178 20.43 -6.64 -8.65
CA HIS A 178 20.24 -7.49 -9.82
C HIS A 178 18.78 -7.62 -10.23
N SER A 179 17.86 -7.02 -9.46
CA SER A 179 16.44 -7.07 -9.74
C SER A 179 16.12 -6.29 -11.02
N ALA A 180 15.63 -6.99 -12.04
CA ALA A 180 15.28 -6.39 -13.31
C ALA A 180 13.78 -6.05 -13.39
N GLU A 181 13.45 -4.89 -13.96
CA GLU A 181 12.08 -4.42 -14.14
C GLU A 181 11.21 -5.47 -14.85
N ALA A 182 11.73 -6.12 -15.90
CA ALA A 182 11.00 -7.16 -16.63
C ALA A 182 10.59 -8.35 -15.77
N GLY A 183 11.45 -8.75 -14.81
CA GLY A 183 11.14 -9.83 -13.87
C GLY A 183 10.08 -9.43 -12.84
N ILE A 184 10.09 -8.18 -12.40
CA ILE A 184 9.06 -7.62 -11.52
C ILE A 184 7.73 -7.50 -12.27
N LEU A 185 7.73 -6.93 -13.46
CA LEU A 185 6.54 -6.78 -14.31
C LEU A 185 5.83 -8.13 -14.50
N THR A 186 6.56 -9.17 -14.92
CA THR A 186 5.98 -10.52 -15.12
C THR A 186 5.34 -11.08 -13.86
N ARG A 187 5.94 -10.86 -12.69
CA ARG A 187 5.38 -11.30 -11.40
C ARG A 187 4.12 -10.51 -11.02
N LEU A 188 4.12 -9.20 -11.28
CA LEU A 188 2.95 -8.35 -11.05
C LEU A 188 1.79 -8.75 -11.96
N GLU A 189 2.04 -8.97 -13.25
CA GLU A 189 1.05 -9.45 -14.21
C GLU A 189 0.43 -10.77 -13.77
N ALA A 190 1.25 -11.76 -13.46
CA ALA A 190 0.79 -13.07 -12.99
C ALA A 190 -0.02 -12.96 -11.68
N PHE A 191 0.39 -12.07 -10.76
CA PHE A 191 -0.32 -11.83 -9.52
C PHE A 191 -1.69 -11.18 -9.78
N CYS A 192 -1.75 -10.16 -10.62
CA CYS A 192 -3.02 -9.53 -11.02
C CYS A 192 -3.98 -10.51 -11.69
N GLU A 193 -3.48 -11.39 -12.57
CA GLU A 193 -4.28 -12.45 -13.19
C GLU A 193 -4.86 -13.42 -12.15
N LEU A 194 -4.05 -13.82 -11.18
CA LEU A 194 -4.49 -14.65 -10.05
C LEU A 194 -5.62 -13.96 -9.27
N LEU A 195 -5.46 -12.67 -8.95
CA LEU A 195 -6.46 -11.91 -8.20
C LEU A 195 -7.77 -11.80 -8.99
N TRP A 196 -7.72 -11.51 -10.29
CA TRP A 196 -8.89 -11.49 -11.15
C TRP A 196 -9.59 -12.85 -11.24
N ALA A 197 -8.83 -13.94 -11.35
CA ALA A 197 -9.39 -15.28 -11.37
C ALA A 197 -10.12 -15.61 -10.06
N ARG A 198 -9.53 -15.26 -8.90
CA ARG A 198 -10.15 -15.43 -7.59
C ARG A 198 -11.43 -14.59 -7.43
N ARG A 199 -11.40 -13.34 -7.88
CA ARG A 199 -12.56 -12.45 -7.80
C ARG A 199 -13.73 -12.96 -8.64
N ARG A 200 -13.46 -13.42 -9.86
CA ARG A 200 -14.47 -14.07 -10.72
C ARG A 200 -15.06 -15.33 -10.07
N ALA A 201 -14.23 -16.16 -9.45
CA ALA A 201 -14.68 -17.36 -8.75
C ALA A 201 -15.56 -17.03 -7.54
N ARG A 202 -15.20 -15.98 -6.76
CA ARG A 202 -16.04 -15.47 -5.65
C ARG A 202 -17.34 -14.88 -6.13
N GLY A 203 -17.34 -14.11 -7.21
CA GLY A 203 -18.56 -13.49 -7.79
C GLY A 203 -19.56 -14.49 -8.33
N SER A 204 -19.10 -15.64 -8.86
CA SER A 204 -19.98 -16.73 -9.26
C SER A 204 -20.60 -17.48 -8.07
N SER A 205 -19.91 -17.49 -6.92
CA SER A 205 -20.41 -18.09 -5.66
C SER A 205 -21.29 -17.12 -4.85
N CYS A 206 -21.11 -15.81 -5.01
CA CYS A 206 -21.69 -14.75 -4.17
C CYS A 206 -23.06 -14.24 -4.64
N LYS A 207 -23.69 -14.80 -5.70
CA LYS A 207 -25.11 -14.52 -5.99
C LYS A 207 -26.05 -14.93 -4.86
N LYS A 208 -25.55 -15.47 -3.77
CA LYS A 208 -26.32 -15.99 -2.63
C LYS A 208 -26.22 -15.23 -1.30
N ASN A 209 -25.28 -14.31 -1.11
CA ASN A 209 -25.23 -13.54 0.16
C ASN A 209 -24.64 -12.13 -0.05
N MET A 210 -25.53 -11.17 -0.24
CA MET A 210 -25.21 -9.75 -0.27
C MET A 210 -25.45 -9.13 1.09
N ARG A 211 -24.43 -8.51 1.69
CA ARG A 211 -24.44 -7.24 2.44
C ARG A 211 -23.18 -7.04 3.27
N THR A 212 -22.24 -6.28 2.77
CA THR A 212 -21.34 -5.48 3.59
C THR A 212 -21.00 -4.19 2.84
N SER A 213 -21.09 -3.04 3.53
CA SER A 213 -20.80 -1.71 3.00
C SER A 213 -19.30 -1.55 2.68
N PRO A 214 -18.94 -0.77 1.63
CA PRO A 214 -17.54 -0.50 1.32
C PRO A 214 -16.92 0.38 2.41
N LEU A 215 -15.74 -0.02 2.87
CA LEU A 215 -14.91 0.78 3.77
C LEU A 215 -14.39 2.02 3.02
N THR A 216 -14.44 3.17 3.67
CA THR A 216 -13.88 4.42 3.14
C THR A 216 -12.36 4.41 3.25
N ARG A 217 -11.70 5.25 2.46
CA ARG A 217 -10.23 5.44 2.46
C ARG A 217 -9.68 5.79 3.84
N GLU A 218 -10.51 6.44 4.69
CA GLU A 218 -10.18 6.82 6.07
C GLU A 218 -10.10 5.62 7.03
N GLU A 219 -10.81 4.53 6.74
CA GLU A 219 -10.78 3.31 7.56
C GLU A 219 -9.59 2.39 7.24
N LEU A 220 -8.93 2.62 6.08
CA LEU A 220 -7.77 1.84 5.62
C LEU A 220 -6.43 2.53 5.94
N THR A 221 -6.44 3.84 6.16
CA THR A 221 -5.32 4.58 6.72
C THR A 221 -5.50 4.65 8.23
N PHE A 222 -4.55 4.13 8.96
CA PHE A 222 -4.39 4.11 10.41
C PHE A 222 -5.38 4.97 11.19
N GLY A 223 -6.11 4.36 12.10
CA GLY A 223 -7.14 4.85 12.95
C GLY A 223 -7.12 6.36 13.15
N GLY A 224 -8.11 7.02 12.55
CA GLY A 224 -8.18 8.43 12.40
C GLY A 224 -7.93 9.17 13.70
N ILE A 225 -6.97 10.07 13.67
CA ILE A 225 -7.02 11.21 14.56
C ILE A 225 -8.12 12.12 14.00
N SER A 226 -9.38 11.72 14.28
CA SER A 226 -10.51 12.63 14.18
C SER A 226 -10.53 13.47 15.45
N GLY A 227 -10.20 14.73 15.33
CA GLY A 227 -10.42 15.71 16.36
C GLY A 227 -9.18 16.48 16.79
N TYR A 228 -8.84 17.52 16.06
CA TYR A 228 -8.66 18.91 16.51
C TYR A 228 -8.42 19.80 15.30
#